data_6c2fdbdb347ea8ad04c1a0dceffbfe2b
#
_entry.id   6c2fdbdb347ea8ad04c1a0dceffbfe2b
#
_cell.length_a   1.000
_cell.length_b   1.000
_cell.length_c   1.000
_cell.angle_alpha   90.00
_cell.angle_beta   90.00
_cell.angle_gamma   90.00
#
_symmetry.space_group_name_H-M   'P 1'
#
loop_
_entity.id
_entity.type
_entity.pdbx_description
1 polymer ?
#
loop_
_entity_poly.entity_id
_entity_poly.type
_entity_poly.pdbx_seq_one_letter_code
_entity_poly.pdbx_strand_id
1 'polypeptide(L)'
;MNPLLFTHFTATSCAGRGLDATLAALAEGRSGLAPCDFEGAALGTYTGRVAGVEQAPVRADLAAFDCRNNRLAQLAMTQDAFDARVRDAIARHGADRVGVFMGTSTAGILETELAYQRRDAQTGALPADFNYAATHNPYSLAAFVRAYFGLRGPAASVSSACSSGAKVFGSARRMLETGLIDAAVIGGVDTLCLTTLYGFNSLELLAPGPCKPFDVKRDGISIGEAAAFGLLERDGPDHADDADAIRLLGIGESSDAYHMSSPHPEGLGARMAMEQALASAGLDAREIGYVNLHGTATPSNDAAESRALTSLFERVPCSSTKGATGHTLGAAGALEAVIAALTLRHQMIPAGANTTEPDPALGLDYVLTTRATPLRAVLSNSFGFGGTNCSLVFGRKGAASA
;
A
#
# COMPACT_ATOMS: atom_id res chain seq x y z
N MET A 1 -15.95 11.41 -10.17
CA MET A 1 -15.33 12.43 -9.30
C MET A 1 -14.49 13.39 -10.12
N ASN A 2 -14.15 14.58 -9.60
CA ASN A 2 -13.11 15.37 -10.24
C ASN A 2 -11.75 14.65 -10.06
N PRO A 3 -10.97 14.46 -11.14
CA PRO A 3 -9.65 13.86 -11.04
C PRO A 3 -8.74 14.64 -10.09
N LEU A 4 -7.87 13.92 -9.38
CA LEU A 4 -6.84 14.51 -8.54
C LEU A 4 -5.48 14.12 -9.09
N LEU A 5 -4.53 15.05 -9.08
CA LEU A 5 -3.17 14.78 -9.51
C LEU A 5 -2.43 13.97 -8.44
N PHE A 6 -1.80 12.89 -8.86
CA PHE A 6 -0.82 12.14 -8.08
C PHE A 6 0.56 12.55 -8.56
N THR A 7 1.03 13.71 -8.09
CA THR A 7 2.13 14.47 -8.72
C THR A 7 3.49 13.86 -8.46
N HIS A 8 3.80 13.56 -7.21
CA HIS A 8 5.07 13.03 -6.76
C HIS A 8 4.84 11.85 -5.84
N PHE A 9 5.63 10.81 -6.00
CA PHE A 9 5.51 9.62 -5.16
C PHE A 9 6.88 8.94 -4.99
N THR A 10 6.98 8.11 -3.97
CA THR A 10 8.14 7.30 -3.65
C THR A 10 7.71 6.00 -3.00
N ALA A 11 8.53 4.96 -3.12
CA ALA A 11 8.32 3.68 -2.47
C ALA A 11 9.64 3.06 -2.04
N THR A 12 9.62 2.40 -0.88
CA THR A 12 10.71 1.58 -0.37
C THR A 12 10.11 0.29 0.19
N SER A 13 10.61 -0.84 -0.29
CA SER A 13 10.24 -2.18 0.15
C SER A 13 11.45 -3.11 0.01
N CYS A 14 11.27 -4.41 0.27
CA CYS A 14 12.32 -5.40 0.00
C CYS A 14 12.66 -5.51 -1.51
N ALA A 15 11.75 -5.09 -2.41
CA ALA A 15 12.02 -5.08 -3.84
C ALA A 15 12.98 -3.96 -4.26
N GLY A 16 13.10 -2.88 -3.44
CA GLY A 16 14.05 -1.81 -3.68
C GLY A 16 13.75 -0.54 -2.88
N ARG A 17 14.73 0.35 -2.83
CA ARG A 17 14.61 1.70 -2.25
C ARG A 17 14.47 2.72 -3.36
N GLY A 18 13.38 3.48 -3.33
CA GLY A 18 13.04 4.46 -4.36
C GLY A 18 12.44 3.84 -5.62
N LEU A 19 12.03 4.70 -6.53
CA LEU A 19 11.27 4.33 -7.72
C LEU A 19 12.09 3.52 -8.71
N ASP A 20 13.34 3.89 -8.96
CA ASP A 20 14.19 3.22 -9.95
C ASP A 20 14.46 1.75 -9.57
N ALA A 21 14.77 1.50 -8.28
CA ALA A 21 15.02 0.14 -7.79
C ALA A 21 13.73 -0.69 -7.78
N THR A 22 12.59 -0.09 -7.42
CA THR A 22 11.28 -0.73 -7.47
C THR A 22 10.91 -1.06 -8.92
N LEU A 23 11.07 -0.13 -9.85
CA LEU A 23 10.81 -0.32 -11.27
C LEU A 23 11.68 -1.46 -11.86
N ALA A 24 12.98 -1.47 -11.55
CA ALA A 24 13.89 -2.52 -12.01
C ALA A 24 13.45 -3.90 -11.52
N ALA A 25 13.08 -4.03 -10.22
CA ALA A 25 12.60 -5.29 -9.68
C ALA A 25 11.32 -5.78 -10.37
N LEU A 26 10.36 -4.87 -10.64
CA LEU A 26 9.12 -5.18 -11.35
C LEU A 26 9.38 -5.55 -12.82
N ALA A 27 10.29 -4.84 -13.49
CA ALA A 27 10.65 -5.10 -14.88
C ALA A 27 11.30 -6.48 -15.06
N GLU A 28 12.14 -6.88 -14.10
CA GLU A 28 12.83 -8.16 -14.08
C GLU A 28 11.97 -9.32 -13.52
N GLY A 29 10.79 -9.03 -12.96
CA GLY A 29 9.99 -10.02 -12.23
C GLY A 29 10.68 -10.56 -10.99
N ARG A 30 11.58 -9.77 -10.38
CA ARG A 30 12.44 -10.18 -9.27
C ARG A 30 11.71 -10.09 -7.94
N SER A 31 11.82 -11.14 -7.13
CA SER A 31 11.33 -11.18 -5.75
C SER A 31 12.39 -10.65 -4.78
N GLY A 32 11.94 -9.80 -3.83
CA GLY A 32 12.75 -9.35 -2.70
C GLY A 32 12.57 -10.23 -1.44
N LEU A 33 11.79 -11.30 -1.53
CA LEU A 33 11.51 -12.19 -0.41
C LEU A 33 12.71 -13.08 -0.09
N ALA A 34 13.00 -13.26 1.19
CA ALA A 34 14.06 -14.13 1.71
C ALA A 34 13.53 -14.96 2.89
N PRO A 35 14.20 -16.07 3.25
CA PRO A 35 13.88 -16.79 4.48
C PRO A 35 13.82 -15.83 5.67
N CYS A 36 12.87 -16.05 6.57
CA CYS A 36 12.65 -15.17 7.71
C CYS A 36 13.87 -15.19 8.66
N ASP A 37 14.55 -14.06 8.75
CA ASP A 37 15.68 -13.80 9.66
C ASP A 37 15.35 -12.72 10.69
N PHE A 38 14.05 -12.39 10.86
CA PHE A 38 13.63 -11.34 11.78
C PHE A 38 13.91 -11.72 13.22
N GLU A 39 14.59 -10.86 13.96
CA GLU A 39 15.05 -11.14 15.32
C GLU A 39 13.87 -11.54 16.23
N GLY A 40 14.04 -12.66 16.95
CA GLY A 40 13.02 -13.24 17.82
C GLY A 40 11.96 -14.09 17.10
N ALA A 41 11.96 -14.15 15.77
CA ALA A 41 11.08 -15.03 15.01
C ALA A 41 11.75 -16.39 14.75
N ALA A 42 11.07 -17.48 15.15
CA ALA A 42 11.48 -18.87 14.85
C ALA A 42 10.42 -19.51 13.94
N LEU A 43 10.27 -19.00 12.72
CA LEU A 43 9.21 -19.39 11.78
C LEU A 43 9.85 -19.84 10.45
N GLY A 44 9.42 -20.98 9.93
CA GLY A 44 9.79 -21.48 8.61
C GLY A 44 8.97 -20.80 7.51
N THR A 45 9.21 -19.54 7.28
CA THR A 45 8.50 -18.73 6.26
C THR A 45 9.46 -17.77 5.55
N TYR A 46 8.97 -17.05 4.56
CA TYR A 46 9.71 -16.00 3.86
C TYR A 46 9.14 -14.63 4.22
N THR A 47 10.01 -13.64 4.31
CA THR A 47 9.63 -12.24 4.61
C THR A 47 10.27 -11.27 3.64
N GLY A 48 9.62 -10.12 3.47
CA GLY A 48 10.13 -9.00 2.68
C GLY A 48 10.71 -7.91 3.59
N ARG A 49 11.93 -8.09 4.09
CA ARG A 49 12.61 -7.15 4.98
C ARG A 49 13.30 -6.04 4.21
N VAL A 50 13.19 -4.80 4.68
CA VAL A 50 13.96 -3.65 4.16
C VAL A 50 15.28 -3.54 4.92
N ALA A 51 16.39 -3.69 4.19
CA ALA A 51 17.71 -3.62 4.81
C ALA A 51 18.03 -2.20 5.33
N GLY A 52 18.72 -2.10 6.47
CA GLY A 52 19.28 -0.85 7.01
C GLY A 52 18.29 0.06 7.72
N VAL A 53 17.07 -0.39 8.01
CA VAL A 53 16.10 0.38 8.80
C VAL A 53 16.60 0.55 10.24
N GLU A 54 17.27 -0.44 10.78
CA GLU A 54 17.85 -0.42 12.14
C GLU A 54 18.93 0.65 12.29
N GLN A 55 19.69 0.91 11.22
CA GLN A 55 20.78 1.88 11.20
C GLN A 55 20.36 3.28 10.75
N ALA A 56 19.07 3.49 10.46
CA ALA A 56 18.52 4.75 9.98
C ALA A 56 17.73 5.46 11.10
N PRO A 57 18.37 6.08 12.10
CA PRO A 57 17.65 6.74 13.19
C PRO A 57 16.81 7.90 12.62
N VAL A 58 15.70 8.18 13.26
CA VAL A 58 14.92 9.38 12.94
C VAL A 58 15.73 10.64 13.24
N ARG A 59 15.41 11.74 12.58
CA ARG A 59 16.01 13.05 12.79
C ARG A 59 15.98 13.41 14.30
N ALA A 60 17.05 13.98 14.82
CA ALA A 60 17.27 14.17 16.28
C ALA A 60 16.14 14.96 16.97
N ASP A 61 15.56 15.95 16.31
CA ASP A 61 14.43 16.73 16.82
C ASP A 61 13.10 15.93 16.86
N LEU A 62 13.07 14.74 16.26
CA LEU A 62 11.95 13.82 16.24
C LEU A 62 12.22 12.54 17.05
N ALA A 63 13.25 12.52 17.90
CA ALA A 63 13.67 11.33 18.65
C ALA A 63 12.53 10.68 19.48
N ALA A 64 11.53 11.46 19.94
CA ALA A 64 10.36 10.92 20.62
C ALA A 64 9.53 9.94 19.78
N PHE A 65 9.63 10.02 18.44
CA PHE A 65 8.95 9.16 17.48
C PHE A 65 9.79 7.95 17.04
N ASP A 66 10.99 7.77 17.62
CA ASP A 66 11.91 6.75 17.12
C ASP A 66 11.36 5.34 17.36
N CYS A 67 11.04 4.68 16.27
CA CYS A 67 10.63 3.28 16.18
C CYS A 67 10.90 2.78 14.75
N ARG A 68 10.97 1.45 14.56
CA ARG A 68 11.22 0.86 13.24
C ARG A 68 10.32 1.42 12.15
N ASN A 69 9.02 1.59 12.44
CA ASN A 69 8.03 2.07 11.48
C ASN A 69 8.36 3.50 11.00
N ASN A 70 8.66 4.41 11.92
CA ASN A 70 8.99 5.80 11.59
C ASN A 70 10.38 5.96 10.98
N ARG A 71 11.33 5.08 11.31
CA ARG A 71 12.64 5.00 10.62
C ARG A 71 12.45 4.62 9.15
N LEU A 72 11.61 3.62 8.86
CA LEU A 72 11.30 3.23 7.49
C LEU A 72 10.55 4.35 6.76
N ALA A 73 9.61 5.04 7.42
CA ALA A 73 8.93 6.20 6.87
C ALA A 73 9.93 7.28 6.44
N GLN A 74 10.85 7.69 7.34
CA GLN A 74 11.87 8.69 7.02
C GLN A 74 12.79 8.23 5.89
N LEU A 75 13.21 6.97 5.91
CA LEU A 75 14.05 6.40 4.86
C LEU A 75 13.42 6.55 3.48
N ALA A 76 12.12 6.28 3.37
CA ALA A 76 11.38 6.39 2.11
C ALA A 76 11.17 7.85 1.70
N MET A 77 10.79 8.74 2.63
CA MET A 77 10.58 10.16 2.32
C MET A 77 11.82 10.87 1.77
N THR A 78 13.02 10.36 2.06
CA THR A 78 14.29 10.90 1.54
C THR A 78 14.67 10.38 0.15
N GLN A 79 13.89 9.45 -0.45
CA GLN A 79 14.11 8.96 -1.81
C GLN A 79 13.39 9.85 -2.83
N ASP A 80 13.80 9.77 -4.09
CA ASP A 80 13.11 10.34 -5.25
C ASP A 80 12.83 11.85 -5.14
N ALA A 81 13.64 12.57 -4.34
CA ALA A 81 13.43 13.98 -3.98
C ALA A 81 12.05 14.27 -3.37
N PHE A 82 11.36 13.26 -2.82
CA PHE A 82 9.99 13.41 -2.33
C PHE A 82 9.86 14.48 -1.23
N ASP A 83 10.81 14.55 -0.29
CA ASP A 83 10.81 15.56 0.77
C ASP A 83 10.92 16.98 0.22
N ALA A 84 11.73 17.22 -0.81
CA ALA A 84 11.84 18.51 -1.49
C ALA A 84 10.49 18.88 -2.15
N ARG A 85 9.83 17.93 -2.81
CA ARG A 85 8.55 18.17 -3.47
C ARG A 85 7.42 18.49 -2.49
N VAL A 86 7.40 17.86 -1.33
CA VAL A 86 6.46 18.24 -0.26
C VAL A 86 6.75 19.66 0.23
N ARG A 87 8.02 20.04 0.39
CA ARG A 87 8.39 21.42 0.77
C ARG A 87 7.99 22.45 -0.30
N ASP A 88 8.11 22.11 -1.58
CA ASP A 88 7.61 22.94 -2.67
C ASP A 88 6.09 23.14 -2.58
N ALA A 89 5.33 22.09 -2.28
CA ALA A 89 3.88 22.20 -2.05
C ALA A 89 3.53 23.06 -0.81
N ILE A 90 4.30 22.94 0.27
CA ILE A 90 4.16 23.80 1.46
C ILE A 90 4.44 25.27 1.10
N ALA A 91 5.46 25.54 0.28
CA ALA A 91 5.77 26.90 -0.16
C ALA A 91 4.66 27.51 -1.03
N ARG A 92 4.00 26.68 -1.87
CA ARG A 92 2.88 27.14 -2.72
C ARG A 92 1.60 27.39 -1.94
N HIS A 93 1.24 26.47 -1.04
CA HIS A 93 -0.09 26.44 -0.41
C HIS A 93 -0.10 26.91 1.05
N GLY A 94 1.06 26.90 1.73
CA GLY A 94 1.17 27.12 3.17
C GLY A 94 0.98 25.84 3.98
N ALA A 95 1.65 25.78 5.13
CA ALA A 95 1.68 24.59 5.99
C ALA A 95 0.29 24.18 6.55
N ASP A 96 -0.63 25.12 6.66
CA ASP A 96 -2.02 24.88 7.12
C ASP A 96 -2.91 24.27 6.04
N ARG A 97 -2.49 24.39 4.77
CA ARG A 97 -3.27 23.94 3.61
C ARG A 97 -2.79 22.60 3.03
N VAL A 98 -1.77 21.99 3.66
CA VAL A 98 -1.27 20.65 3.29
C VAL A 98 -1.67 19.67 4.40
N GLY A 99 -2.51 18.68 4.05
CA GLY A 99 -2.95 17.61 4.96
C GLY A 99 -2.01 16.41 4.97
N VAL A 100 -2.17 15.54 5.97
CA VAL A 100 -1.42 14.27 6.12
C VAL A 100 -2.40 13.13 6.37
N PHE A 101 -2.41 12.11 5.51
CA PHE A 101 -3.27 10.94 5.65
C PHE A 101 -2.44 9.66 5.47
N MET A 102 -2.27 8.91 6.56
CA MET A 102 -1.36 7.76 6.60
C MET A 102 -2.11 6.47 6.91
N GLY A 103 -1.83 5.41 6.15
CA GLY A 103 -2.30 4.06 6.39
C GLY A 103 -1.28 3.25 7.18
N THR A 104 -1.70 2.56 8.22
CA THR A 104 -0.83 1.63 8.97
C THR A 104 -1.67 0.60 9.73
N SER A 105 -1.15 -0.60 9.86
CA SER A 105 -1.73 -1.66 10.71
C SER A 105 -0.84 -1.97 11.91
N THR A 106 0.46 -1.72 11.78
CA THR A 106 1.44 -2.05 12.81
C THR A 106 1.88 -0.84 13.61
N ALA A 107 2.02 0.35 12.97
CA ALA A 107 2.68 1.48 13.61
C ALA A 107 3.98 0.99 14.33
N GLY A 108 4.24 1.44 15.55
CA GLY A 108 5.37 1.01 16.36
C GLY A 108 5.07 -0.16 17.31
N ILE A 109 4.31 -1.18 16.89
CA ILE A 109 4.00 -2.36 17.73
C ILE A 109 5.28 -3.02 18.26
N LEU A 110 6.34 -3.10 17.45
CA LEU A 110 7.62 -3.68 17.87
C LEU A 110 8.16 -3.02 19.16
N GLU A 111 8.02 -1.71 19.30
CA GLU A 111 8.47 -1.01 20.52
C GLU A 111 7.68 -1.48 21.76
N THR A 112 6.40 -1.78 21.58
CA THR A 112 5.58 -2.36 22.66
C THR A 112 6.02 -3.78 22.98
N GLU A 113 6.29 -4.62 21.98
CA GLU A 113 6.82 -5.97 22.18
C GLU A 113 8.11 -5.95 23.00
N LEU A 114 9.07 -5.07 22.62
CA LEU A 114 10.33 -4.89 23.32
C LEU A 114 10.14 -4.31 24.73
N ALA A 115 9.19 -3.41 24.92
CA ALA A 115 8.86 -2.88 26.23
C ALA A 115 8.29 -3.96 27.16
N TYR A 116 7.40 -4.83 26.66
CA TYR A 116 6.88 -5.95 27.43
C TYR A 116 7.94 -6.98 27.81
N GLN A 117 8.95 -7.22 26.96
CA GLN A 117 10.09 -8.07 27.29
C GLN A 117 10.93 -7.51 28.45
N ARG A 118 11.00 -6.17 28.58
CA ARG A 118 11.75 -5.45 29.61
C ARG A 118 10.89 -5.01 30.82
N ARG A 119 9.63 -5.45 30.90
CA ARG A 119 8.74 -5.09 32.01
C ARG A 119 9.30 -5.54 33.35
N ASP A 120 9.05 -4.77 34.39
CA ASP A 120 9.40 -5.13 35.75
C ASP A 120 8.70 -6.43 36.18
N ALA A 121 9.46 -7.41 36.64
CA ALA A 121 8.93 -8.73 36.95
C ALA A 121 8.03 -8.76 38.22
N GLN A 122 8.14 -7.78 39.11
CA GLN A 122 7.37 -7.72 40.35
C GLN A 122 6.11 -6.87 40.19
N THR A 123 6.25 -5.71 39.57
CA THR A 123 5.16 -4.73 39.46
C THR A 123 4.39 -4.83 38.13
N GLY A 124 5.00 -5.45 37.11
CA GLY A 124 4.48 -5.48 35.74
C GLY A 124 4.62 -4.12 35.01
N ALA A 125 5.28 -3.13 35.62
CA ALA A 125 5.46 -1.81 35.05
C ALA A 125 6.32 -1.87 33.76
N LEU A 126 5.90 -1.15 32.72
CA LEU A 126 6.68 -0.97 31.50
C LEU A 126 7.85 0.00 31.74
N PRO A 127 8.94 -0.10 30.94
CA PRO A 127 10.07 0.81 31.06
C PRO A 127 9.66 2.28 30.92
N ALA A 128 10.31 3.17 31.68
CA ALA A 128 10.00 4.60 31.67
C ALA A 128 10.32 5.28 30.32
N ASP A 129 11.17 4.66 29.49
CA ASP A 129 11.51 5.11 28.13
C ASP A 129 10.47 4.72 27.08
N PHE A 130 9.50 3.87 27.40
CA PHE A 130 8.45 3.46 26.48
C PHE A 130 7.44 4.59 26.23
N ASN A 131 7.32 5.01 24.99
CA ASN A 131 6.41 6.09 24.56
C ASN A 131 5.33 5.57 23.63
N TYR A 132 4.23 5.04 24.18
CA TYR A 132 3.10 4.53 23.41
C TYR A 132 2.53 5.58 22.44
N ALA A 133 2.37 6.81 22.88
CA ALA A 133 1.69 7.85 22.10
C ALA A 133 2.45 8.24 20.82
N ALA A 134 3.78 8.24 20.88
CA ALA A 134 4.61 8.63 19.75
C ALA A 134 5.13 7.43 18.93
N THR A 135 4.93 6.18 19.39
CA THR A 135 5.41 4.99 18.68
C THR A 135 4.29 4.04 18.27
N HIS A 136 3.62 3.39 19.23
CA HIS A 136 2.64 2.33 18.91
C HIS A 136 1.28 2.88 18.50
N ASN A 137 0.83 4.02 19.03
CA ASN A 137 -0.47 4.59 18.63
C ASN A 137 -0.52 4.73 17.10
N PRO A 138 -1.53 4.20 16.39
CA PRO A 138 -1.61 4.30 14.92
C PRO A 138 -1.51 5.74 14.39
N TYR A 139 -1.96 6.72 15.17
CA TYR A 139 -1.80 8.13 14.82
C TYR A 139 -0.34 8.62 14.88
N SER A 140 0.57 7.90 15.54
CA SER A 140 1.97 8.28 15.66
C SER A 140 2.65 8.48 14.30
N LEU A 141 2.31 7.65 13.31
CA LEU A 141 2.83 7.78 11.94
C LEU A 141 2.41 9.11 11.29
N ALA A 142 1.13 9.46 11.35
CA ALA A 142 0.66 10.74 10.81
C ALA A 142 1.23 11.93 11.58
N ALA A 143 1.35 11.83 12.90
CA ALA A 143 1.98 12.85 13.74
C ALA A 143 3.47 13.01 13.40
N PHE A 144 4.20 11.92 13.19
CA PHE A 144 5.59 11.92 12.75
C PHE A 144 5.77 12.63 11.41
N VAL A 145 5.01 12.25 10.37
CA VAL A 145 5.08 12.87 9.05
C VAL A 145 4.72 14.35 9.11
N ARG A 146 3.67 14.70 9.88
CA ARG A 146 3.28 16.09 10.12
C ARG A 146 4.39 16.90 10.77
N ALA A 147 5.05 16.36 11.80
CA ALA A 147 6.17 17.01 12.48
C ALA A 147 7.42 17.10 11.57
N TYR A 148 7.72 16.04 10.80
CA TYR A 148 8.85 15.99 9.89
C TYR A 148 8.84 17.14 8.88
N PHE A 149 7.69 17.48 8.33
CA PHE A 149 7.51 18.56 7.37
C PHE A 149 7.10 19.91 7.99
N GLY A 150 6.80 19.96 9.28
CA GLY A 150 6.30 21.17 9.94
C GLY A 150 4.89 21.56 9.48
N LEU A 151 4.07 20.58 9.10
CA LEU A 151 2.70 20.79 8.63
C LEU A 151 1.75 21.12 9.79
N ARG A 152 0.73 21.94 9.50
CA ARG A 152 -0.33 22.33 10.44
C ARG A 152 -1.73 22.00 9.95
N GLY A 153 -1.87 21.56 8.70
CA GLY A 153 -3.13 21.08 8.15
C GLY A 153 -3.68 19.84 8.88
N PRO A 154 -4.88 19.38 8.50
CA PRO A 154 -5.49 18.17 9.06
C PRO A 154 -4.58 16.96 8.92
N ALA A 155 -4.54 16.11 9.95
CA ALA A 155 -3.78 14.87 9.93
C ALA A 155 -4.63 13.72 10.48
N ALA A 156 -4.59 12.58 9.81
CA ALA A 156 -5.31 11.38 10.24
C ALA A 156 -4.55 10.11 9.87
N SER A 157 -4.71 9.08 10.69
CA SER A 157 -4.31 7.73 10.34
C SER A 157 -5.53 6.86 10.06
N VAL A 158 -5.43 6.03 9.03
CA VAL A 158 -6.40 4.98 8.71
C VAL A 158 -5.79 3.64 9.09
N SER A 159 -6.46 2.89 9.95
CA SER A 159 -6.07 1.53 10.34
C SER A 159 -7.26 0.60 10.08
N SER A 160 -7.33 0.10 8.87
CA SER A 160 -8.38 -0.79 8.35
C SER A 160 -7.77 -2.03 7.70
N ALA A 161 -6.83 -2.66 8.45
CA ALA A 161 -6.04 -3.80 7.99
C ALA A 161 -5.36 -3.52 6.63
N CYS A 162 -5.39 -4.48 5.70
CA CYS A 162 -4.66 -4.41 4.43
C CYS A 162 -5.17 -3.33 3.46
N SER A 163 -6.35 -2.75 3.69
CA SER A 163 -6.90 -1.65 2.87
C SER A 163 -6.49 -0.24 3.35
N SER A 164 -5.77 -0.13 4.48
CA SER A 164 -5.44 1.15 5.12
C SER A 164 -4.79 2.15 4.15
N GLY A 165 -3.72 1.72 3.46
CA GLY A 165 -2.95 2.57 2.55
C GLY A 165 -3.70 2.98 1.27
N ALA A 166 -4.75 2.25 0.89
CA ALA A 166 -5.63 2.66 -0.21
C ALA A 166 -6.71 3.64 0.27
N LYS A 167 -7.27 3.43 1.47
CA LYS A 167 -8.36 4.29 2.00
C LYS A 167 -7.93 5.70 2.36
N VAL A 168 -6.63 5.95 2.55
CA VAL A 168 -6.12 7.32 2.76
C VAL A 168 -6.38 8.23 1.56
N PHE A 169 -6.43 7.68 0.33
CA PHE A 169 -6.79 8.44 -0.87
C PHE A 169 -8.22 9.00 -0.77
N GLY A 170 -9.17 8.20 -0.28
CA GLY A 170 -10.54 8.65 -0.04
C GLY A 170 -10.64 9.72 1.04
N SER A 171 -9.85 9.59 2.10
CA SER A 171 -9.80 10.60 3.17
C SER A 171 -9.23 11.93 2.67
N ALA A 172 -8.10 11.89 1.96
CA ALA A 172 -7.49 13.06 1.36
C ALA A 172 -8.41 13.74 0.32
N ARG A 173 -9.03 12.92 -0.55
CA ARG A 173 -9.98 13.41 -1.56
C ARG A 173 -11.07 14.25 -0.94
N ARG A 174 -11.76 13.76 0.10
CA ARG A 174 -12.84 14.48 0.77
C ARG A 174 -12.40 15.84 1.28
N MET A 175 -11.19 15.96 1.80
CA MET A 175 -10.64 17.23 2.29
C MET A 175 -10.24 18.18 1.15
N LEU A 176 -9.71 17.64 0.04
CA LEU A 176 -9.39 18.41 -1.16
C LEU A 176 -10.67 18.92 -1.85
N GLU A 177 -11.70 18.07 -2.02
CA GLU A 177 -12.96 18.46 -2.68
C GLU A 177 -13.73 19.50 -1.89
N THR A 178 -13.70 19.46 -0.55
CA THR A 178 -14.33 20.48 0.31
C THR A 178 -13.54 21.79 0.42
N GLY A 179 -12.32 21.84 -0.15
CA GLY A 179 -11.46 23.00 -0.09
C GLY A 179 -10.83 23.26 1.28
N LEU A 180 -10.86 22.30 2.20
CA LEU A 180 -10.18 22.40 3.49
C LEU A 180 -8.66 22.38 3.35
N ILE A 181 -8.15 21.68 2.35
CA ILE A 181 -6.73 21.62 1.99
C ILE A 181 -6.56 21.78 0.48
N ASP A 182 -5.34 22.10 0.04
CA ASP A 182 -4.98 22.25 -1.37
C ASP A 182 -4.07 21.12 -1.85
N ALA A 183 -3.32 20.51 -0.91
CA ALA A 183 -2.49 19.34 -1.15
C ALA A 183 -2.57 18.37 0.03
N ALA A 184 -2.27 17.11 -0.21
CA ALA A 184 -2.22 16.07 0.81
C ALA A 184 -0.98 15.20 0.64
N VAL A 185 -0.19 15.05 1.69
CA VAL A 185 0.77 13.97 1.83
C VAL A 185 -0.03 12.73 2.22
N ILE A 186 -0.05 11.74 1.35
CA ILE A 186 -0.70 10.45 1.58
C ILE A 186 0.33 9.34 1.56
N GLY A 187 0.05 8.23 2.22
CA GLY A 187 0.96 7.09 2.18
C GLY A 187 0.54 5.97 3.11
N GLY A 188 1.40 4.96 3.17
CA GLY A 188 1.26 3.84 4.08
C GLY A 188 2.62 3.31 4.50
N VAL A 189 2.74 2.94 5.77
CA VAL A 189 3.97 2.38 6.33
C VAL A 189 3.62 1.27 7.30
N ASP A 190 4.17 0.09 7.07
CA ASP A 190 4.13 -1.02 8.03
C ASP A 190 5.48 -1.75 8.02
N THR A 191 5.86 -2.25 9.19
CA THR A 191 7.12 -2.95 9.41
C THR A 191 6.90 -4.32 10.04
N LEU A 192 7.89 -5.20 9.90
CA LEU A 192 7.89 -6.50 10.55
C LEU A 192 7.84 -6.34 12.07
N CYS A 193 7.05 -7.18 12.72
CA CYS A 193 6.97 -7.33 14.16
C CYS A 193 6.51 -8.77 14.50
N LEU A 194 6.79 -9.21 15.71
CA LEU A 194 6.47 -10.58 16.13
C LEU A 194 4.96 -10.82 16.21
N THR A 195 4.20 -9.80 16.63
CA THR A 195 2.72 -9.87 16.71
C THR A 195 2.10 -10.23 15.36
N THR A 196 2.56 -9.62 14.26
CA THR A 196 2.02 -9.95 12.94
C THR A 196 2.53 -11.30 12.44
N LEU A 197 3.82 -11.60 12.60
CA LEU A 197 4.40 -12.86 12.17
C LEU A 197 3.74 -14.05 12.86
N TYR A 198 3.71 -14.06 14.19
CA TYR A 198 3.06 -15.15 14.94
C TYR A 198 1.54 -15.12 14.84
N GLY A 199 0.92 -13.96 14.71
CA GLY A 199 -0.51 -13.82 14.50
C GLY A 199 -0.95 -14.52 13.20
N PHE A 200 -0.31 -14.23 12.07
CA PHE A 200 -0.62 -14.89 10.81
C PHE A 200 -0.21 -16.36 10.80
N ASN A 201 0.86 -16.73 11.51
CA ASN A 201 1.24 -18.13 11.70
C ASN A 201 0.14 -18.92 12.46
N SER A 202 -0.43 -18.33 13.51
CA SER A 202 -1.50 -18.97 14.29
C SER A 202 -2.80 -19.16 13.52
N LEU A 203 -2.99 -18.40 12.44
CA LEU A 203 -4.10 -18.55 11.50
C LEU A 203 -3.78 -19.50 10.34
N GLU A 204 -2.57 -20.11 10.34
CA GLU A 204 -2.09 -21.01 9.28
C GLU A 204 -2.07 -20.33 7.89
N LEU A 205 -1.74 -19.03 7.86
CA LEU A 205 -1.76 -18.22 6.64
C LEU A 205 -0.37 -17.92 6.08
N LEU A 206 0.71 -18.27 6.78
CA LEU A 206 2.08 -18.06 6.26
C LEU A 206 2.49 -19.17 5.30
N ALA A 207 3.01 -18.78 4.15
CA ALA A 207 3.62 -19.69 3.21
C ALA A 207 4.97 -20.22 3.74
N PRO A 208 5.29 -21.50 3.57
CA PRO A 208 6.60 -22.05 3.93
C PRO A 208 7.71 -21.65 2.95
N GLY A 209 7.34 -21.18 1.76
CA GLY A 209 8.21 -20.61 0.72
C GLY A 209 7.84 -19.17 0.40
N PRO A 210 8.43 -18.56 -0.65
CA PRO A 210 7.98 -17.26 -1.12
C PRO A 210 6.56 -17.37 -1.65
N CYS A 211 5.68 -16.43 -1.28
CA CYS A 211 4.28 -16.46 -1.67
C CYS A 211 4.12 -16.40 -3.20
N LYS A 212 3.11 -17.12 -3.71
CA LYS A 212 2.82 -17.34 -5.14
C LYS A 212 1.37 -16.97 -5.43
N PRO A 213 1.04 -15.68 -5.56
CA PRO A 213 -0.36 -15.28 -5.81
C PRO A 213 -0.94 -15.94 -7.06
N PHE A 214 -2.14 -16.48 -6.96
CA PHE A 214 -2.90 -17.14 -8.05
C PHE A 214 -2.25 -18.39 -8.64
N ASP A 215 -1.18 -18.92 -8.08
CA ASP A 215 -0.56 -20.18 -8.49
C ASP A 215 -1.41 -21.38 -8.04
N VAL A 216 -1.37 -22.49 -8.79
CA VAL A 216 -2.00 -23.76 -8.38
C VAL A 216 -1.47 -24.28 -7.06
N LYS A 217 -0.23 -23.93 -6.71
CA LYS A 217 0.48 -24.31 -5.48
C LYS A 217 0.54 -23.19 -4.45
N ARG A 218 -0.38 -22.20 -4.54
CA ARG A 218 -0.45 -21.13 -3.53
C ARG A 218 -0.83 -21.71 -2.18
N ASP A 219 -0.10 -21.32 -1.16
CA ASP A 219 -0.19 -21.92 0.18
C ASP A 219 -0.11 -20.90 1.33
N GLY A 220 -0.21 -19.61 1.02
CA GLY A 220 -0.23 -18.55 2.03
C GLY A 220 0.59 -17.31 1.65
N ILE A 221 0.65 -16.38 2.59
CA ILE A 221 1.32 -15.10 2.43
C ILE A 221 2.79 -15.16 2.87
N SER A 222 3.60 -14.26 2.32
CA SER A 222 4.87 -13.83 2.93
C SER A 222 4.69 -12.41 3.44
N ILE A 223 4.96 -12.15 4.72
CA ILE A 223 4.85 -10.81 5.28
C ILE A 223 6.00 -9.94 4.77
N GLY A 224 5.67 -8.75 4.27
CA GLY A 224 6.64 -7.74 3.88
C GLY A 224 6.51 -6.45 4.70
N GLU A 225 7.53 -5.62 4.64
CA GLU A 225 7.49 -4.25 5.14
C GLU A 225 7.70 -3.26 4.01
N ALA A 226 7.03 -2.13 4.09
CA ALA A 226 7.18 -1.06 3.12
C ALA A 226 6.82 0.31 3.70
N ALA A 227 7.35 1.34 3.05
CA ALA A 227 6.87 2.71 3.14
C ALA A 227 6.67 3.26 1.74
N ALA A 228 5.48 3.75 1.46
CA ALA A 228 5.16 4.40 0.20
C ALA A 228 4.39 5.69 0.46
N PHE A 229 4.75 6.73 -0.27
CA PHE A 229 4.17 8.05 -0.12
C PHE A 229 3.81 8.65 -1.47
N GLY A 230 2.87 9.58 -1.45
CA GLY A 230 2.53 10.39 -2.59
C GLY A 230 1.99 11.76 -2.20
N LEU A 231 2.08 12.70 -3.12
CA LEU A 231 1.47 14.01 -3.02
C LEU A 231 0.24 14.02 -3.91
N LEU A 232 -0.92 14.27 -3.30
CA LEU A 232 -2.20 14.36 -3.99
C LEU A 232 -2.65 15.83 -4.01
N GLU A 233 -2.94 16.37 -5.19
CA GLU A 233 -3.30 17.76 -5.39
C GLU A 233 -4.53 17.88 -6.29
N ARG A 234 -5.23 19.01 -6.23
CA ARG A 234 -6.32 19.25 -7.19
C ARG A 234 -5.74 19.43 -8.59
N ASP A 235 -6.39 18.82 -9.58
CA ASP A 235 -6.06 19.05 -10.99
C ASP A 235 -6.45 20.49 -11.37
N GLY A 236 -5.53 21.23 -11.95
CA GLY A 236 -5.70 22.63 -12.28
C GLY A 236 -5.25 22.95 -13.70
N PRO A 237 -5.49 24.20 -14.17
CA PRO A 237 -5.12 24.63 -15.52
C PRO A 237 -3.66 24.39 -15.89
N ASP A 238 -2.76 24.52 -14.90
CA ASP A 238 -1.31 24.36 -15.09
C ASP A 238 -0.90 22.94 -15.51
N HIS A 239 -1.74 21.94 -15.21
CA HIS A 239 -1.55 20.55 -15.56
C HIS A 239 -2.55 20.04 -16.60
N ALA A 240 -3.42 20.93 -17.09
CA ALA A 240 -4.48 20.54 -18.02
C ALA A 240 -3.93 19.89 -19.29
N ASP A 241 -2.75 20.29 -19.75
CA ASP A 241 -2.12 19.78 -20.98
C ASP A 241 -1.01 18.73 -20.74
N ASP A 242 -0.73 18.38 -19.47
CA ASP A 242 0.22 17.33 -19.15
C ASP A 242 -0.40 15.94 -19.38
N ALA A 243 -0.12 15.39 -20.56
CA ALA A 243 -0.61 14.06 -20.96
C ALA A 243 0.00 12.94 -20.12
N ASP A 244 1.16 13.17 -19.50
CA ASP A 244 1.89 12.17 -18.72
C ASP A 244 1.58 12.23 -17.21
N ALA A 245 0.85 13.26 -16.77
CA ALA A 245 0.42 13.39 -15.39
C ALA A 245 -0.45 12.20 -14.98
N ILE A 246 -0.08 11.57 -13.86
CA ILE A 246 -0.87 10.51 -13.26
C ILE A 246 -2.00 11.11 -12.44
N ARG A 247 -3.20 10.63 -12.65
CA ARG A 247 -4.42 11.09 -11.98
C ARG A 247 -5.08 9.95 -11.24
N LEU A 248 -5.54 10.22 -10.03
CA LEU A 248 -6.54 9.42 -9.36
C LEU A 248 -7.91 9.76 -9.96
N LEU A 249 -8.47 8.82 -10.70
CA LEU A 249 -9.73 8.99 -11.44
C LEU A 249 -10.93 8.52 -10.63
N GLY A 250 -10.78 7.47 -9.83
CA GLY A 250 -11.88 6.87 -9.10
C GLY A 250 -11.46 6.15 -7.84
N ILE A 251 -12.36 6.10 -6.87
CA ILE A 251 -12.22 5.38 -5.60
C ILE A 251 -13.53 4.65 -5.33
N GLY A 252 -13.43 3.40 -4.92
CA GLY A 252 -14.54 2.62 -4.40
C GLY A 252 -14.17 1.98 -3.07
N GLU A 253 -15.08 2.04 -2.11
CA GLU A 253 -14.91 1.50 -0.76
C GLU A 253 -16.14 0.65 -0.41
N SER A 254 -15.92 -0.52 0.19
CA SER A 254 -17.00 -1.41 0.59
C SER A 254 -16.68 -2.17 1.88
N SER A 255 -17.66 -2.93 2.37
CA SER A 255 -17.48 -3.90 3.44
C SER A 255 -18.18 -5.19 3.08
N ASP A 256 -17.52 -6.35 3.30
CA ASP A 256 -18.14 -7.67 3.09
C ASP A 256 -19.24 -7.97 4.10
N ALA A 257 -19.11 -7.45 5.33
CA ALA A 257 -19.98 -7.77 6.47
C ALA A 257 -20.21 -9.30 6.65
N TYR A 258 -19.14 -10.09 6.43
CA TYR A 258 -19.22 -11.55 6.36
C TYR A 258 -18.44 -12.24 7.50
N HIS A 259 -17.09 -12.06 7.56
CA HIS A 259 -16.23 -12.71 8.53
C HIS A 259 -15.02 -11.86 8.88
N MET A 260 -14.42 -12.05 10.07
CA MET A 260 -13.30 -11.22 10.55
C MET A 260 -12.00 -11.44 9.79
N SER A 261 -11.75 -12.63 9.23
CA SER A 261 -10.48 -13.00 8.58
C SER A 261 -10.63 -13.66 7.21
N SER A 262 -11.85 -13.79 6.71
CA SER A 262 -12.12 -14.40 5.40
C SER A 262 -12.99 -13.49 4.55
N PRO A 263 -12.70 -13.33 3.25
CA PRO A 263 -13.55 -12.56 2.35
C PRO A 263 -14.88 -13.27 2.13
N HIS A 264 -15.89 -12.53 1.65
CA HIS A 264 -17.12 -13.17 1.18
C HIS A 264 -16.79 -14.13 0.02
N PRO A 265 -17.21 -15.40 0.08
CA PRO A 265 -16.80 -16.42 -0.90
C PRO A 265 -17.07 -16.03 -2.36
N GLU A 266 -18.16 -15.32 -2.61
CA GLU A 266 -18.53 -14.84 -3.94
C GLU A 266 -17.84 -13.49 -4.31
N GLY A 267 -16.92 -12.99 -3.49
CA GLY A 267 -16.22 -11.75 -3.75
C GLY A 267 -17.10 -10.49 -3.78
N LEU A 268 -18.25 -10.49 -3.10
CA LEU A 268 -19.25 -9.41 -3.20
C LEU A 268 -18.66 -8.04 -2.82
N GLY A 269 -17.95 -7.94 -1.69
CA GLY A 269 -17.36 -6.67 -1.28
C GLY A 269 -16.25 -6.21 -2.23
N ALA A 270 -15.40 -7.11 -2.70
CA ALA A 270 -14.39 -6.82 -3.70
C ALA A 270 -15.02 -6.28 -4.99
N ARG A 271 -16.08 -6.95 -5.49
CA ARG A 271 -16.85 -6.49 -6.65
C ARG A 271 -17.44 -5.10 -6.43
N MET A 272 -18.12 -4.87 -5.30
CA MET A 272 -18.71 -3.58 -4.97
C MET A 272 -17.66 -2.45 -4.93
N ALA A 273 -16.46 -2.70 -4.38
CA ALA A 273 -15.39 -1.72 -4.37
C ALA A 273 -14.93 -1.37 -5.79
N MET A 274 -14.74 -2.38 -6.66
CA MET A 274 -14.36 -2.16 -8.06
C MET A 274 -15.45 -1.43 -8.85
N GLU A 275 -16.74 -1.83 -8.72
CA GLU A 275 -17.88 -1.16 -9.36
C GLU A 275 -17.95 0.32 -8.97
N GLN A 276 -17.80 0.63 -7.68
CA GLN A 276 -17.82 2.01 -7.19
C GLN A 276 -16.62 2.81 -7.71
N ALA A 277 -15.43 2.20 -7.78
CA ALA A 277 -14.23 2.85 -8.30
C ALA A 277 -14.40 3.21 -9.79
N LEU A 278 -14.92 2.30 -10.60
CA LEU A 278 -15.23 2.52 -12.01
C LEU A 278 -16.31 3.61 -12.18
N ALA A 279 -17.40 3.52 -11.46
CA ALA A 279 -18.46 4.53 -11.49
C ALA A 279 -17.95 5.92 -11.05
N SER A 280 -17.09 5.96 -10.01
CA SER A 280 -16.45 7.19 -9.53
C SER A 280 -15.51 7.80 -10.58
N ALA A 281 -14.83 6.96 -11.37
CA ALA A 281 -13.95 7.36 -12.47
C ALA A 281 -14.73 7.78 -13.74
N GLY A 282 -15.99 7.37 -13.86
CA GLY A 282 -16.75 7.51 -15.10
C GLY A 282 -16.25 6.61 -16.24
N LEU A 283 -15.69 5.44 -15.89
CA LEU A 283 -15.11 4.49 -16.83
C LEU A 283 -15.90 3.19 -16.88
N ASP A 284 -15.96 2.59 -18.08
CA ASP A 284 -16.38 1.20 -18.26
C ASP A 284 -15.23 0.25 -17.91
N ALA A 285 -15.54 -0.98 -17.51
CA ALA A 285 -14.54 -1.99 -17.20
C ALA A 285 -13.57 -2.26 -18.37
N ARG A 286 -14.04 -2.15 -19.63
CA ARG A 286 -13.25 -2.34 -20.85
C ARG A 286 -12.15 -1.29 -21.06
N GLU A 287 -12.23 -0.15 -20.37
CA GLU A 287 -11.24 0.93 -20.45
C GLU A 287 -10.06 0.72 -19.49
N ILE A 288 -10.15 -0.27 -18.59
CA ILE A 288 -9.07 -0.67 -17.70
C ILE A 288 -8.10 -1.60 -18.45
N GLY A 289 -6.88 -1.15 -18.64
CA GLY A 289 -5.86 -1.92 -19.33
C GLY A 289 -5.08 -2.91 -18.47
N TYR A 290 -5.14 -2.76 -17.14
CA TYR A 290 -4.46 -3.63 -16.19
C TYR A 290 -5.09 -3.52 -14.79
N VAL A 291 -5.14 -4.65 -14.08
CA VAL A 291 -5.53 -4.70 -12.67
C VAL A 291 -4.36 -5.20 -11.82
N ASN A 292 -3.90 -4.36 -10.89
CA ASN A 292 -3.03 -4.80 -9.80
C ASN A 292 -3.92 -5.45 -8.73
N LEU A 293 -3.81 -6.76 -8.61
CA LEU A 293 -4.63 -7.57 -7.73
C LEU A 293 -4.19 -7.43 -6.27
N HIS A 294 -5.15 -7.53 -5.35
CA HIS A 294 -4.81 -7.72 -3.94
C HIS A 294 -3.95 -8.98 -3.75
N GLY A 295 -4.38 -10.12 -4.30
CA GLY A 295 -3.59 -11.31 -4.56
C GLY A 295 -2.60 -11.69 -3.46
N THR A 296 -3.12 -12.25 -2.37
CA THR A 296 -2.31 -12.57 -1.17
C THR A 296 -1.64 -13.94 -1.23
N ALA A 297 -1.95 -14.77 -2.23
CA ALA A 297 -1.59 -16.17 -2.33
C ALA A 297 -2.30 -17.08 -1.30
N THR A 298 -3.31 -16.57 -0.58
CA THR A 298 -4.19 -17.45 0.20
C THR A 298 -5.29 -18.01 -0.70
N PRO A 299 -5.64 -19.30 -0.57
CA PRO A 299 -6.68 -19.91 -1.40
C PRO A 299 -8.01 -19.14 -1.39
N SER A 300 -8.44 -18.67 -0.22
CA SER A 300 -9.72 -17.97 -0.04
C SER A 300 -9.75 -16.60 -0.70
N ASN A 301 -8.69 -15.77 -0.50
CA ASN A 301 -8.63 -14.45 -1.09
C ASN A 301 -8.57 -14.53 -2.61
N ASP A 302 -7.65 -15.33 -3.14
CA ASP A 302 -7.41 -15.38 -4.58
C ASP A 302 -8.63 -15.94 -5.32
N ALA A 303 -9.36 -16.88 -4.72
CA ALA A 303 -10.62 -17.37 -5.27
C ALA A 303 -11.75 -16.33 -5.22
N ALA A 304 -11.91 -15.60 -4.12
CA ALA A 304 -12.92 -14.56 -4.00
C ALA A 304 -12.66 -13.37 -4.93
N GLU A 305 -11.39 -12.92 -5.01
CA GLU A 305 -10.99 -11.83 -5.90
C GLU A 305 -11.16 -12.22 -7.37
N SER A 306 -10.83 -13.46 -7.76
CA SER A 306 -11.01 -13.93 -9.13
C SER A 306 -12.49 -13.91 -9.54
N ARG A 307 -13.41 -14.35 -8.67
CA ARG A 307 -14.86 -14.29 -8.92
C ARG A 307 -15.34 -12.85 -9.09
N ALA A 308 -14.87 -11.95 -8.23
CA ALA A 308 -15.21 -10.53 -8.35
C ALA A 308 -14.70 -9.96 -9.67
N LEU A 309 -13.46 -10.26 -10.05
CA LEU A 309 -12.85 -9.76 -11.28
C LEU A 309 -13.57 -10.28 -12.52
N THR A 310 -13.77 -11.61 -12.63
CA THR A 310 -14.42 -12.24 -13.78
C THR A 310 -15.89 -11.89 -13.92
N SER A 311 -16.54 -11.41 -12.85
CA SER A 311 -17.92 -10.89 -12.91
C SER A 311 -18.02 -9.49 -13.53
N LEU A 312 -16.92 -8.73 -13.56
CA LEU A 312 -16.89 -7.33 -14.06
C LEU A 312 -16.14 -7.19 -15.37
N PHE A 313 -15.09 -7.98 -15.55
CA PHE A 313 -14.20 -7.91 -16.70
C PHE A 313 -14.33 -9.20 -17.53
N GLU A 314 -14.62 -9.05 -18.81
CA GLU A 314 -14.60 -10.20 -19.73
C GLU A 314 -13.17 -10.77 -19.82
N ARG A 315 -12.20 -9.91 -19.98
CA ARG A 315 -10.77 -10.24 -19.99
C ARG A 315 -9.96 -8.98 -19.71
N VAL A 316 -9.17 -8.99 -18.65
CA VAL A 316 -8.25 -7.91 -18.32
C VAL A 316 -6.90 -8.49 -17.85
N PRO A 317 -5.77 -8.02 -18.41
CA PRO A 317 -4.46 -8.41 -17.88
C PRO A 317 -4.34 -8.04 -16.40
N CYS A 318 -3.89 -8.98 -15.58
CA CYS A 318 -3.78 -8.75 -14.15
C CYS A 318 -2.57 -9.48 -13.56
N SER A 319 -2.05 -8.97 -12.46
CA SER A 319 -1.04 -9.65 -11.64
C SER A 319 -1.06 -9.13 -10.22
N SER A 320 -0.49 -9.89 -9.28
CA SER A 320 -0.19 -9.41 -7.94
C SER A 320 1.31 -9.17 -7.79
N THR A 321 1.67 -8.01 -7.30
CA THR A 321 3.08 -7.65 -7.02
C THR A 321 3.56 -8.13 -5.66
N LYS A 322 2.70 -8.79 -4.87
CA LYS A 322 3.07 -9.35 -3.56
C LYS A 322 4.08 -10.50 -3.65
N GLY A 323 4.19 -11.18 -4.79
CA GLY A 323 5.30 -12.10 -5.03
C GLY A 323 6.67 -11.42 -5.00
N ALA A 324 6.74 -10.13 -5.37
CA ALA A 324 7.97 -9.34 -5.32
C ALA A 324 8.22 -8.70 -3.95
N THR A 325 7.17 -8.17 -3.32
CA THR A 325 7.27 -7.30 -2.12
C THR A 325 6.88 -8.00 -0.81
N GLY A 326 6.22 -9.14 -0.88
CA GLY A 326 5.44 -9.68 0.22
C GLY A 326 4.14 -8.88 0.43
N HIS A 327 3.33 -9.35 1.36
CA HIS A 327 2.16 -8.61 1.81
C HIS A 327 2.57 -7.57 2.85
N THR A 328 2.60 -6.32 2.47
CA THR A 328 3.08 -5.20 3.31
C THR A 328 1.97 -4.60 4.19
N LEU A 329 0.96 -5.41 4.53
CA LEU A 329 -0.11 -5.11 5.47
C LEU A 329 -0.82 -3.78 5.15
N GLY A 330 -0.91 -2.86 6.10
CA GLY A 330 -1.56 -1.56 5.90
C GLY A 330 -0.81 -0.62 4.95
N ALA A 331 0.47 -0.86 4.67
CA ALA A 331 1.21 -0.14 3.63
C ALA A 331 0.88 -0.60 2.21
N ALA A 332 0.31 -1.81 2.04
CA ALA A 332 0.13 -2.46 0.74
C ALA A 332 -0.57 -1.58 -0.29
N GLY A 333 -1.70 -0.98 0.06
CA GLY A 333 -2.47 -0.17 -0.87
C GLY A 333 -1.75 1.11 -1.33
N ALA A 334 -0.91 1.70 -0.48
CA ALA A 334 -0.10 2.86 -0.87
C ALA A 334 1.08 2.44 -1.78
N LEU A 335 1.74 1.32 -1.47
CA LEU A 335 2.79 0.76 -2.33
C LEU A 335 2.23 0.38 -3.71
N GLU A 336 1.10 -0.29 -3.74
CA GLU A 336 0.43 -0.72 -4.98
C GLU A 336 -0.10 0.46 -5.79
N ALA A 337 -0.51 1.56 -5.15
CA ALA A 337 -0.84 2.81 -5.83
C ALA A 337 0.41 3.44 -6.52
N VAL A 338 1.57 3.42 -5.87
CA VAL A 338 2.84 3.84 -6.49
C VAL A 338 3.20 2.91 -7.65
N ILE A 339 3.04 1.59 -7.48
CA ILE A 339 3.27 0.62 -8.56
C ILE A 339 2.32 0.88 -9.73
N ALA A 340 1.03 1.13 -9.49
CA ALA A 340 0.06 1.50 -10.52
C ALA A 340 0.47 2.78 -11.28
N ALA A 341 0.99 3.77 -10.57
CA ALA A 341 1.53 4.99 -11.19
C ALA A 341 2.78 4.70 -12.04
N LEU A 342 3.68 3.83 -11.59
CA LEU A 342 4.84 3.37 -12.37
C LEU A 342 4.41 2.60 -13.63
N THR A 343 3.41 1.71 -13.55
CA THR A 343 2.91 0.99 -14.74
C THR A 343 2.36 1.94 -15.78
N LEU A 344 1.62 2.98 -15.37
CA LEU A 344 1.12 4.01 -16.28
C LEU A 344 2.25 4.86 -16.85
N ARG A 345 3.21 5.29 -16.03
CA ARG A 345 4.34 6.14 -16.47
C ARG A 345 5.23 5.43 -17.47
N HIS A 346 5.53 4.16 -17.22
CA HIS A 346 6.45 3.37 -18.05
C HIS A 346 5.73 2.49 -19.08
N GLN A 347 4.39 2.56 -19.16
CA GLN A 347 3.59 1.78 -20.11
C GLN A 347 3.95 0.28 -20.07
N MET A 348 3.99 -0.29 -18.85
CA MET A 348 4.48 -1.63 -18.58
C MET A 348 3.53 -2.36 -17.63
N ILE A 349 3.17 -3.59 -17.94
CA ILE A 349 2.44 -4.49 -17.03
C ILE A 349 3.46 -5.40 -16.36
N PRO A 350 3.60 -5.36 -15.02
CA PRO A 350 4.53 -6.20 -14.30
C PRO A 350 4.05 -7.64 -14.21
N ALA A 351 4.97 -8.59 -14.26
CA ALA A 351 4.70 -9.99 -13.96
C ALA A 351 4.32 -10.20 -12.50
N GLY A 352 3.52 -11.21 -12.21
CA GLY A 352 3.36 -11.74 -10.87
C GLY A 352 4.57 -12.60 -10.50
N ALA A 353 5.50 -12.03 -9.73
CA ALA A 353 6.71 -12.73 -9.30
C ALA A 353 6.35 -14.01 -8.50
N ASN A 354 7.18 -15.03 -8.62
CA ASN A 354 7.08 -16.37 -8.01
C ASN A 354 5.92 -17.25 -8.51
N THR A 355 4.92 -16.70 -9.21
CA THR A 355 3.86 -17.49 -9.84
C THR A 355 4.40 -18.10 -11.13
N THR A 356 4.33 -19.41 -11.23
CA THR A 356 4.83 -20.17 -12.40
C THR A 356 3.72 -20.87 -13.16
N GLU A 357 2.66 -21.27 -12.47
CA GLU A 357 1.52 -22.00 -13.01
C GLU A 357 0.22 -21.39 -12.46
N PRO A 358 -0.32 -20.34 -13.14
CA PRO A 358 -1.59 -19.75 -12.73
C PRO A 358 -2.71 -20.80 -12.67
N ASP A 359 -3.51 -20.78 -11.59
CA ASP A 359 -4.60 -21.74 -11.42
C ASP A 359 -5.68 -21.50 -12.49
N PRO A 360 -5.88 -22.45 -13.44
CA PRO A 360 -6.84 -22.28 -14.52
C PRO A 360 -8.29 -22.20 -14.01
N ALA A 361 -8.57 -22.72 -12.82
CA ALA A 361 -9.90 -22.64 -12.22
C ALA A 361 -10.32 -21.22 -11.83
N LEU A 362 -9.34 -20.29 -11.73
CA LEU A 362 -9.60 -18.89 -11.40
C LEU A 362 -9.94 -18.03 -12.63
N GLY A 363 -9.70 -18.52 -13.85
CA GLY A 363 -10.16 -17.90 -15.11
C GLY A 363 -9.56 -16.53 -15.44
N LEU A 364 -8.36 -16.21 -14.92
CA LEU A 364 -7.73 -14.89 -15.07
C LEU A 364 -6.73 -14.83 -16.23
N ASP A 365 -6.59 -13.65 -16.84
CA ASP A 365 -5.46 -13.32 -17.74
C ASP A 365 -4.24 -12.88 -16.91
N TYR A 366 -3.70 -13.83 -16.14
CA TYR A 366 -2.62 -13.57 -15.21
C TYR A 366 -1.27 -13.42 -15.93
N VAL A 367 -0.57 -12.31 -15.71
CA VAL A 367 0.65 -11.94 -16.42
C VAL A 367 1.87 -12.58 -15.78
N LEU A 368 2.51 -13.52 -16.47
CA LEU A 368 3.72 -14.23 -16.03
C LEU A 368 5.03 -13.57 -16.49
N THR A 369 4.98 -12.73 -17.50
CA THR A 369 6.16 -12.05 -18.04
C THR A 369 5.87 -10.57 -18.18
N THR A 370 6.70 -9.74 -17.60
CA THR A 370 6.60 -8.28 -17.73
C THR A 370 6.61 -7.88 -19.20
N ARG A 371 5.69 -7.01 -19.60
CA ARG A 371 5.55 -6.61 -20.99
C ARG A 371 5.20 -5.14 -21.15
N ALA A 372 5.76 -4.51 -22.18
CA ALA A 372 5.37 -3.17 -22.60
C ALA A 372 3.96 -3.22 -23.21
N THR A 373 3.09 -2.33 -22.74
CA THR A 373 1.68 -2.26 -23.20
C THR A 373 1.18 -0.84 -23.04
N PRO A 374 0.58 -0.22 -24.04
CA PRO A 374 -0.09 1.06 -23.90
C PRO A 374 -1.20 0.99 -22.85
N LEU A 375 -1.12 1.82 -21.82
CA LEU A 375 -2.06 1.87 -20.70
C LEU A 375 -2.62 3.28 -20.57
N ARG A 376 -3.96 3.39 -20.53
CA ARG A 376 -4.66 4.66 -20.27
C ARG A 376 -5.17 4.71 -18.83
N ALA A 377 -5.73 3.62 -18.35
CA ALA A 377 -6.21 3.49 -16.98
C ALA A 377 -5.83 2.12 -16.40
N VAL A 378 -5.57 2.09 -15.10
CA VAL A 378 -5.28 0.90 -14.31
C VAL A 378 -6.09 0.92 -13.02
N LEU A 379 -6.45 -0.27 -12.52
CA LEU A 379 -7.15 -0.44 -11.27
C LEU A 379 -6.23 -1.16 -10.26
N SER A 380 -6.25 -0.73 -9.00
CA SER A 380 -5.50 -1.36 -7.91
C SER A 380 -6.45 -1.74 -6.78
N ASN A 381 -6.39 -2.99 -6.34
CA ASN A 381 -7.24 -3.58 -5.32
C ASN A 381 -6.54 -3.73 -3.98
N SER A 382 -7.23 -3.42 -2.90
CA SER A 382 -6.79 -3.64 -1.53
C SER A 382 -7.94 -4.16 -0.67
N PHE A 383 -7.90 -5.44 -0.29
CA PHE A 383 -8.95 -6.11 0.46
C PHE A 383 -8.42 -6.51 1.84
N GLY A 384 -9.08 -6.05 2.90
CA GLY A 384 -8.57 -6.18 4.26
C GLY A 384 -9.38 -7.12 5.12
N PHE A 385 -8.72 -7.72 6.11
CA PHE A 385 -9.39 -8.42 7.19
C PHE A 385 -10.47 -7.52 7.82
N GLY A 386 -11.53 -8.13 8.35
CA GLY A 386 -12.74 -7.42 8.73
C GLY A 386 -13.66 -7.12 7.55
N GLY A 387 -13.29 -7.57 6.34
CA GLY A 387 -14.06 -7.38 5.11
C GLY A 387 -14.03 -5.95 4.57
N THR A 388 -13.02 -5.16 4.94
CA THR A 388 -12.90 -3.77 4.51
C THR A 388 -12.10 -3.66 3.21
N ASN A 389 -12.74 -3.18 2.14
CA ASN A 389 -12.21 -3.19 0.78
C ASN A 389 -12.02 -1.77 0.25
N CYS A 390 -11.04 -1.59 -0.63
CA CYS A 390 -10.83 -0.38 -1.40
C CYS A 390 -10.26 -0.70 -2.77
N SER A 391 -10.79 -0.07 -3.82
CA SER A 391 -10.26 -0.11 -5.17
C SER A 391 -9.97 1.31 -5.64
N LEU A 392 -8.82 1.50 -6.28
CA LEU A 392 -8.37 2.79 -6.82
C LEU A 392 -8.22 2.69 -8.32
N VAL A 393 -8.70 3.70 -9.04
CA VAL A 393 -8.48 3.82 -10.49
C VAL A 393 -7.55 4.98 -10.75
N PHE A 394 -6.42 4.69 -11.38
CA PHE A 394 -5.46 5.69 -11.85
C PHE A 394 -5.47 5.74 -13.37
N GLY A 395 -5.15 6.90 -13.93
CA GLY A 395 -5.07 7.08 -15.37
C GLY A 395 -4.24 8.27 -15.79
N ARG A 396 -4.02 8.34 -17.10
CA ARG A 396 -3.42 9.50 -17.79
C ARG A 396 -4.52 10.35 -18.41
N LYS A 397 -4.20 11.56 -18.88
CA LYS A 397 -5.16 12.45 -19.58
C LYS A 397 -5.81 11.73 -20.75
N GLY A 398 -7.11 11.88 -20.90
CA GLY A 398 -7.88 11.23 -21.98
C GLY A 398 -8.38 9.81 -21.66
N ALA A 399 -8.12 9.30 -20.45
CA ALA A 399 -8.69 8.02 -20.03
C ALA A 399 -10.22 8.12 -19.79
N ALA A 400 -10.72 9.28 -19.36
CA ALA A 400 -12.13 9.51 -19.02
C ALA A 400 -12.90 10.33 -20.07
N SER A 401 -12.44 10.41 -21.34
CA SER A 401 -13.10 11.17 -22.41
C SER A 401 -13.06 10.40 -23.71
N ALA A 402 -14.00 9.53 -23.91
CA ALA A 402 -14.43 9.06 -25.23
C ALA A 402 -15.95 8.90 -25.23
#